data_64311343e296a87dbc248300423da276
#
_entry.id   64311343e296a87dbc248300423da276
#
_cell.length_a   1.000
_cell.length_b   1.000
_cell.length_c   1.000
_cell.angle_alpha   90.00
_cell.angle_beta   90.00
_cell.angle_gamma   90.00
#
_symmetry.space_group_name_H-M   'P 1'
#
loop_
_entity.id
_entity.type
_entity.pdbx_description
1 polymer ?
#
loop_
_entity_poly.entity_id
_entity_poly.type
_entity_poly.pdbx_seq_one_letter_code
_entity_poly.pdbx_strand_id
1 'polypeptide(L)'
;MRLLDHMGRLNLGFYTGGQSGATQKMMNENIEKMENIIAHDVSNIFGAGLLLAALAVLMFSLNIPLALTIFIALVLAFLIQFSAFGGKQGQKIWSDLNRSSTELDAAFSEYVAGMEEEKIFGRPETAARRLTGLVEKNREHWKVYLKRVTPIFGAYKTITISVLAFLLVSGCALLYLHPGDHELMMELLMFLIVGPACISPLMELVEFGADLRNLAVRMDQIDEVLNMQPISEGTETAPKGGAEIVFQDVSFSYQNAADPLRRMALDLSLIHI
;
A
#
# COMPACT_ATOMS: atom_id res chain seq x y z
N MET A 1 18.19 -3.27 10.79
CA MET A 1 19.01 -2.93 11.97
C MET A 1 18.89 -1.46 12.38
N ARG A 2 19.02 -0.46 11.51
CA ARG A 2 18.90 0.96 11.88
C ARG A 2 17.59 1.34 12.57
N LEU A 3 16.43 0.82 12.08
CA LEU A 3 15.12 1.13 12.64
C LEU A 3 14.96 0.60 14.08
N LEU A 4 15.35 -0.67 14.31
CA LEU A 4 15.30 -1.29 15.64
C LEU A 4 16.20 -0.56 16.66
N ASP A 5 17.43 -0.19 16.24
CA ASP A 5 18.37 0.54 17.07
C ASP A 5 17.84 1.95 17.39
N HIS A 6 17.24 2.62 16.41
CA HIS A 6 16.61 3.92 16.61
C HIS A 6 15.41 3.84 17.55
N MET A 7 14.53 2.86 17.36
CA MET A 7 13.38 2.62 18.22
C MET A 7 13.82 2.36 19.68
N GLY A 8 14.89 1.57 19.91
CA GLY A 8 15.43 1.34 21.25
C GLY A 8 15.90 2.59 21.97
N ARG A 9 16.11 3.70 21.25
CA ARG A 9 16.52 5.00 21.79
C ARG A 9 15.36 6.00 21.91
N LEU A 10 14.14 5.65 21.46
CA LEU A 10 12.98 6.51 21.61
C LEU A 10 12.48 6.55 23.06
N ASN A 11 11.77 7.62 23.42
CA ASN A 11 11.21 7.77 24.76
C ASN A 11 10.07 6.77 25.03
N LEU A 12 9.83 6.47 26.30
CA LEU A 12 8.79 5.54 26.72
C LEU A 12 7.38 5.99 26.28
N GLY A 13 7.16 7.30 26.11
CA GLY A 13 5.90 7.85 25.63
C GLY A 13 5.51 7.37 24.23
N PHE A 14 6.49 7.02 23.39
CA PHE A 14 6.24 6.39 22.09
C PHE A 14 5.50 5.05 22.25
N TYR A 15 5.88 4.25 23.24
CA TYR A 15 5.32 2.92 23.48
C TYR A 15 4.01 2.94 24.28
N THR A 16 3.83 3.93 25.18
CA THR A 16 2.64 4.05 26.04
C THR A 16 1.44 4.69 25.36
N GLY A 17 1.64 5.37 24.21
CA GLY A 17 0.60 6.08 23.46
C GLY A 17 -0.37 5.20 22.64
N GLY A 18 -0.45 3.87 22.86
CA GLY A 18 -1.30 2.97 22.07
C GLY A 18 -0.72 2.61 20.70
N GLN A 19 0.53 2.99 20.42
CA GLN A 19 1.19 2.74 19.12
C GLN A 19 1.83 1.35 19.00
N SER A 20 1.75 0.50 20.03
CA SER A 20 2.38 -0.83 20.01
C SER A 20 1.88 -1.69 18.85
N GLY A 21 0.57 -1.68 18.57
CA GLY A 21 -0.03 -2.40 17.43
C GLY A 21 0.38 -1.81 16.08
N ALA A 22 0.43 -0.49 15.95
CA ALA A 22 0.90 0.18 14.73
C ALA A 22 2.38 -0.09 14.48
N THR A 23 3.20 -0.09 15.52
CA THR A 23 4.63 -0.42 15.46
C THR A 23 4.86 -1.88 15.09
N GLN A 24 4.11 -2.81 15.67
CA GLN A 24 4.17 -4.22 15.32
C GLN A 24 3.78 -4.47 13.86
N LYS A 25 2.72 -3.81 13.38
CA LYS A 25 2.30 -3.86 11.97
C LYS A 25 3.38 -3.30 11.05
N MET A 26 3.98 -2.17 11.42
CA MET A 26 5.06 -1.57 10.65
C MET A 26 6.27 -2.51 10.55
N MET A 27 6.67 -3.14 11.65
CA MET A 27 7.82 -4.05 11.67
C MET A 27 7.59 -5.33 10.89
N ASN A 28 6.43 -5.96 11.05
CA ASN A 28 6.17 -7.25 10.42
C ASN A 28 5.66 -7.09 8.99
N GLU A 29 4.58 -6.33 8.78
CA GLU A 29 3.93 -6.27 7.47
C GLU A 29 4.64 -5.34 6.47
N ASN A 30 5.11 -4.18 6.93
CA ASN A 30 5.71 -3.22 6.00
C ASN A 30 7.09 -3.69 5.53
N ILE A 31 7.90 -4.25 6.43
CA ILE A 31 9.24 -4.77 6.08
C ILE A 31 9.12 -6.00 5.18
N GLU A 32 8.24 -6.96 5.51
CA GLU A 32 7.99 -8.14 4.68
C GLU A 32 7.51 -7.77 3.27
N LYS A 33 6.60 -6.81 3.16
CA LYS A 33 6.13 -6.33 1.85
C LYS A 33 7.21 -5.58 1.06
N MET A 34 8.06 -4.82 1.73
CA MET A 34 9.21 -4.20 1.08
C MET A 34 10.20 -5.24 0.55
N GLU A 35 10.46 -6.29 1.33
CA GLU A 35 11.30 -7.41 0.91
C GLU A 35 10.73 -8.10 -0.32
N ASN A 36 9.42 -8.42 -0.31
CA ASN A 36 8.74 -9.06 -1.43
C ASN A 36 8.80 -8.20 -2.71
N ILE A 37 8.58 -6.89 -2.61
CA ILE A 37 8.67 -5.99 -3.78
C ILE A 37 10.09 -6.01 -4.36
N ILE A 38 11.11 -5.91 -3.52
CA ILE A 38 12.50 -5.85 -3.98
C ILE A 38 12.96 -7.22 -4.50
N ALA A 39 12.62 -8.31 -3.83
CA ALA A 39 13.10 -9.65 -4.17
C ALA A 39 12.36 -10.27 -5.35
N HIS A 40 11.06 -10.04 -5.47
CA HIS A 40 10.20 -10.74 -6.42
C HIS A 40 9.61 -9.81 -7.49
N ASP A 41 9.00 -8.70 -7.10
CA ASP A 41 8.25 -7.87 -8.05
C ASP A 41 9.17 -7.13 -9.02
N VAL A 42 10.34 -6.69 -8.57
CA VAL A 42 11.35 -6.08 -9.46
C VAL A 42 11.82 -7.08 -10.51
N SER A 43 12.07 -8.33 -10.13
CA SER A 43 12.47 -9.39 -11.06
C SER A 43 11.35 -9.71 -12.06
N ASN A 44 10.12 -9.82 -11.59
CA ASN A 44 8.94 -10.12 -12.41
C ASN A 44 8.72 -9.03 -13.46
N ILE A 45 8.90 -7.77 -13.10
CA ILE A 45 8.74 -6.64 -14.02
C ILE A 45 9.78 -6.64 -15.14
N PHE A 46 11.04 -6.93 -14.81
CA PHE A 46 12.06 -7.09 -15.85
C PHE A 46 11.69 -8.23 -16.80
N GLY A 47 11.21 -9.37 -16.25
CA GLY A 47 10.72 -10.50 -17.02
C GLY A 47 9.52 -10.13 -17.91
N ALA A 48 8.52 -9.47 -17.33
CA ALA A 48 7.33 -9.01 -18.06
C ALA A 48 7.67 -8.00 -19.16
N GLY A 49 8.55 -7.05 -18.88
CA GLY A 49 9.02 -6.07 -19.85
C GLY A 49 9.79 -6.71 -21.02
N LEU A 50 10.68 -7.65 -20.72
CA LEU A 50 11.43 -8.39 -21.73
C LEU A 50 10.50 -9.26 -22.59
N LEU A 51 9.57 -9.98 -21.96
CA LEU A 51 8.57 -10.80 -22.67
C LEU A 51 7.71 -9.94 -23.58
N LEU A 52 7.19 -8.81 -23.08
CA LEU A 52 6.37 -7.90 -23.89
C LEU A 52 7.17 -7.33 -25.08
N ALA A 53 8.45 -6.97 -24.87
CA ALA A 53 9.32 -6.52 -25.95
C ALA A 53 9.59 -7.62 -26.99
N ALA A 54 9.85 -8.86 -26.55
CA ALA A 54 10.06 -9.99 -27.44
C ALA A 54 8.80 -10.31 -28.26
N LEU A 55 7.63 -10.31 -27.62
CA LEU A 55 6.34 -10.50 -28.30
C LEU A 55 6.06 -9.36 -29.29
N ALA A 56 6.38 -8.12 -28.92
CA ALA A 56 6.26 -6.98 -29.84
C ALA A 56 7.14 -7.18 -31.09
N VAL A 57 8.43 -7.47 -30.91
CA VAL A 57 9.34 -7.71 -32.03
C VAL A 57 8.81 -8.83 -32.92
N LEU A 58 8.39 -9.95 -32.36
CA LEU A 58 7.82 -11.06 -33.10
C LEU A 58 6.59 -10.64 -33.90
N MET A 59 5.62 -9.98 -33.27
CA MET A 59 4.37 -9.57 -33.91
C MET A 59 4.59 -8.53 -35.01
N PHE A 60 5.43 -7.53 -34.77
CA PHE A 60 5.74 -6.53 -35.79
C PHE A 60 6.57 -7.10 -36.97
N SER A 61 7.33 -8.16 -36.76
CA SER A 61 8.06 -8.83 -37.81
C SER A 61 7.16 -9.71 -38.72
N LEU A 62 6.04 -10.20 -38.16
CA LEU A 62 5.08 -11.02 -38.91
C LEU A 62 4.13 -10.15 -39.73
N ASN A 63 3.36 -9.30 -39.05
CA ASN A 63 2.34 -8.48 -39.73
C ASN A 63 2.09 -7.18 -38.97
N ILE A 64 2.50 -6.05 -39.55
CA ILE A 64 2.40 -4.71 -38.91
C ILE A 64 0.94 -4.31 -38.65
N PRO A 65 -0.02 -4.39 -39.60
CA PRO A 65 -1.43 -4.08 -39.34
C PRO A 65 -2.05 -4.86 -38.19
N LEU A 66 -1.83 -6.17 -38.10
CA LEU A 66 -2.35 -7.01 -37.01
C LEU A 66 -1.68 -6.68 -35.68
N ALA A 67 -0.36 -6.46 -35.68
CA ALA A 67 0.39 -6.04 -34.48
C ALA A 67 -0.13 -4.70 -33.95
N LEU A 68 -0.33 -3.71 -34.82
CA LEU A 68 -0.88 -2.41 -34.43
C LEU A 68 -2.25 -2.53 -33.78
N THR A 69 -3.13 -3.42 -34.26
CA THR A 69 -4.46 -3.64 -33.69
C THR A 69 -4.35 -4.04 -32.22
N ILE A 70 -3.46 -4.99 -31.89
CA ILE A 70 -3.24 -5.44 -30.51
C ILE A 70 -2.60 -4.34 -29.66
N PHE A 71 -1.50 -3.77 -30.13
CA PHE A 71 -0.74 -2.82 -29.33
C PHE A 71 -1.50 -1.52 -29.11
N ILE A 72 -2.29 -1.02 -30.07
CA ILE A 72 -3.15 0.16 -29.85
C ILE A 72 -4.21 -0.15 -28.78
N ALA A 73 -4.84 -1.32 -28.82
CA ALA A 73 -5.81 -1.71 -27.80
C ALA A 73 -5.18 -1.83 -26.41
N LEU A 74 -3.99 -2.44 -26.30
CA LEU A 74 -3.27 -2.58 -25.04
C LEU A 74 -2.78 -1.23 -24.48
N VAL A 75 -2.25 -0.36 -25.33
CA VAL A 75 -1.83 1.00 -24.93
C VAL A 75 -3.03 1.81 -24.45
N LEU A 76 -4.17 1.74 -25.18
CA LEU A 76 -5.39 2.42 -24.76
C LEU A 76 -5.89 1.90 -23.41
N ALA A 77 -5.90 0.58 -23.21
CA ALA A 77 -6.25 -0.05 -21.96
C ALA A 77 -5.33 0.44 -20.81
N PHE A 78 -4.02 0.48 -21.05
CA PHE A 78 -3.03 0.96 -20.08
C PHE A 78 -3.24 2.44 -19.72
N LEU A 79 -3.47 3.31 -20.69
CA LEU A 79 -3.74 4.73 -20.46
C LEU A 79 -5.03 4.95 -19.66
N ILE A 80 -6.08 4.17 -19.95
CA ILE A 80 -7.33 4.22 -19.17
C ILE A 80 -7.06 3.80 -17.74
N GLN A 81 -6.35 2.69 -17.52
CA GLN A 81 -6.02 2.22 -16.16
C GLN A 81 -5.18 3.24 -15.41
N PHE A 82 -4.18 3.84 -16.06
CA PHE A 82 -3.34 4.86 -15.44
C PHE A 82 -4.15 6.10 -15.00
N SER A 83 -5.22 6.45 -15.74
CA SER A 83 -6.09 7.57 -15.40
C SER A 83 -6.84 7.40 -14.07
N ALA A 84 -7.07 6.15 -13.63
CA ALA A 84 -7.75 5.85 -12.36
C ALA A 84 -7.01 6.44 -11.17
N PHE A 85 -5.69 6.38 -11.21
CA PHE A 85 -4.80 6.75 -10.13
C PHE A 85 -4.10 8.10 -10.37
N GLY A 86 -4.19 8.61 -11.60
CA GLY A 86 -3.58 9.89 -11.97
C GLY A 86 -4.28 11.08 -11.33
N GLY A 87 -3.50 12.16 -11.12
CA GLY A 87 -3.97 13.45 -10.64
C GLY A 87 -4.15 13.55 -9.13
N LYS A 88 -4.16 14.80 -8.66
CA LYS A 88 -4.25 15.15 -7.23
C LYS A 88 -5.49 14.56 -6.53
N GLN A 89 -6.60 14.45 -7.25
CA GLN A 89 -7.84 13.90 -6.69
C GLN A 89 -7.78 12.39 -6.44
N GLY A 90 -7.19 11.63 -7.37
CA GLY A 90 -7.00 10.17 -7.19
C GLY A 90 -6.07 9.87 -6.01
N GLN A 91 -4.95 10.60 -5.91
CA GLN A 91 -4.02 10.49 -4.80
C GLN A 91 -4.68 10.83 -3.45
N LYS A 92 -5.50 11.90 -3.41
CA LYS A 92 -6.23 12.26 -2.19
C LYS A 92 -7.20 11.17 -1.75
N ILE A 93 -8.04 10.65 -2.66
CA ILE A 93 -8.99 9.58 -2.35
C ILE A 93 -8.26 8.35 -1.79
N TRP A 94 -7.11 8.00 -2.39
CA TRP A 94 -6.30 6.87 -1.93
C TRP A 94 -5.68 7.13 -0.56
N SER A 95 -5.13 8.32 -0.33
CA SER A 95 -4.57 8.72 0.96
C SER A 95 -5.62 8.72 2.07
N ASP A 96 -6.82 9.30 1.81
CA ASP A 96 -7.93 9.33 2.77
C ASP A 96 -8.41 7.91 3.13
N LEU A 97 -8.48 7.01 2.14
CA LEU A 97 -8.84 5.61 2.35
C LEU A 97 -7.80 4.90 3.22
N ASN A 98 -6.51 5.01 2.88
CA ASN A 98 -5.43 4.39 3.64
C ASN A 98 -5.39 4.88 5.09
N ARG A 99 -5.52 6.20 5.29
CA ARG A 99 -5.59 6.79 6.62
C ARG A 99 -6.75 6.22 7.43
N SER A 100 -7.95 6.17 6.83
CA SER A 100 -9.14 5.61 7.50
C SER A 100 -8.98 4.12 7.81
N SER A 101 -8.32 3.34 6.94
CA SER A 101 -8.02 1.93 7.20
C SER A 101 -7.03 1.75 8.35
N THR A 102 -5.98 2.58 8.41
CA THR A 102 -5.01 2.55 9.51
C THR A 102 -5.65 2.95 10.85
N GLU A 103 -6.53 3.98 10.85
CA GLU A 103 -7.31 4.36 12.05
C GLU A 103 -8.21 3.21 12.53
N LEU A 104 -8.84 2.48 11.61
CA LEU A 104 -9.69 1.33 11.93
C LEU A 104 -8.88 0.16 12.49
N ASP A 105 -7.74 -0.17 11.86
CA ASP A 105 -6.85 -1.25 12.32
C ASP A 105 -6.31 -0.98 13.74
N ALA A 106 -5.91 0.26 14.02
CA ALA A 106 -5.47 0.68 15.35
C ALA A 106 -6.58 0.55 16.39
N ALA A 107 -7.79 1.02 16.06
CA ALA A 107 -8.94 0.93 16.96
C ALA A 107 -9.38 -0.52 17.19
N PHE A 108 -9.28 -1.38 16.17
CA PHE A 108 -9.57 -2.81 16.31
C PHE A 108 -8.57 -3.49 17.25
N SER A 109 -7.28 -3.18 17.10
CA SER A 109 -6.23 -3.71 17.98
C SER A 109 -6.43 -3.25 19.44
N GLU A 110 -6.77 -1.95 19.64
CA GLU A 110 -7.12 -1.40 20.96
C GLU A 110 -8.35 -2.09 21.58
N TYR A 111 -9.38 -2.31 20.77
CA TYR A 111 -10.60 -2.99 21.20
C TYR A 111 -10.34 -4.42 21.66
N VAL A 112 -9.54 -5.19 20.88
CA VAL A 112 -9.19 -6.58 21.24
C VAL A 112 -8.33 -6.62 22.50
N ALA A 113 -7.31 -5.74 22.59
CA ALA A 113 -6.44 -5.68 23.77
C ALA A 113 -7.18 -5.25 25.04
N GLY A 114 -8.14 -4.32 24.94
CA GLY A 114 -8.93 -3.84 26.08
C GLY A 114 -10.15 -4.69 26.43
N MET A 115 -10.44 -5.76 25.68
CA MET A 115 -11.67 -6.55 25.87
C MET A 115 -11.76 -7.23 27.23
N GLU A 116 -10.64 -7.65 27.79
CA GLU A 116 -10.60 -8.28 29.12
C GLU A 116 -11.01 -7.27 30.21
N GLU A 117 -10.47 -6.07 30.19
CA GLU A 117 -10.79 -5.00 31.13
C GLU A 117 -12.23 -4.52 30.97
N GLU A 118 -12.72 -4.39 29.72
CA GLU A 118 -14.11 -3.98 29.46
C GLU A 118 -15.13 -5.00 29.94
N LYS A 119 -14.84 -6.30 29.85
CA LYS A 119 -15.70 -7.36 30.41
C LYS A 119 -15.76 -7.32 31.93
N ILE A 120 -14.63 -7.00 32.59
CA ILE A 120 -14.57 -6.90 34.05
C ILE A 120 -15.37 -5.68 34.54
N PHE A 121 -15.28 -4.53 33.86
CA PHE A 121 -15.95 -3.29 34.25
C PHE A 121 -17.35 -3.10 33.66
N GLY A 122 -17.85 -4.03 32.85
CA GLY A 122 -19.24 -4.08 32.39
C GLY A 122 -19.67 -2.97 31.42
N ARG A 123 -18.76 -2.39 30.65
CA ARG A 123 -19.06 -1.34 29.66
C ARG A 123 -18.65 -1.67 28.20
N PRO A 124 -18.92 -2.86 27.67
CA PRO A 124 -18.50 -3.24 26.34
C PRO A 124 -19.17 -2.44 25.20
N GLU A 125 -20.31 -1.78 25.49
CA GLU A 125 -21.07 -1.08 24.45
C GLU A 125 -20.38 0.19 23.93
N THR A 126 -19.59 0.88 24.75
CA THR A 126 -19.01 2.18 24.37
C THR A 126 -17.86 2.00 23.38
N ALA A 127 -16.98 1.02 23.63
CA ALA A 127 -15.88 0.71 22.73
C ALA A 127 -16.39 0.09 21.41
N ALA A 128 -17.41 -0.79 21.50
CA ALA A 128 -18.08 -1.35 20.33
C ALA A 128 -18.72 -0.25 19.45
N ARG A 129 -19.37 0.75 20.05
CA ARG A 129 -19.92 1.89 19.29
C ARG A 129 -18.86 2.72 18.59
N ARG A 130 -17.74 2.99 19.26
CA ARG A 130 -16.59 3.70 18.65
C ARG A 130 -16.05 2.94 17.43
N LEU A 131 -15.82 1.64 17.59
CA LEU A 131 -15.37 0.77 16.49
C LEU A 131 -16.36 0.74 15.34
N THR A 132 -17.67 0.59 15.61
CA THR A 132 -18.73 0.62 14.58
C THR A 132 -18.73 1.95 13.82
N GLY A 133 -18.50 3.08 14.50
CA GLY A 133 -18.38 4.39 13.85
C GLY A 133 -17.19 4.49 12.89
N LEU A 134 -16.05 3.91 13.27
CA LEU A 134 -14.86 3.87 12.40
C LEU A 134 -15.05 2.91 11.21
N VAL A 135 -15.71 1.78 11.40
CA VAL A 135 -16.10 0.87 10.30
C VAL A 135 -16.97 1.59 9.29
N GLU A 136 -17.98 2.34 9.73
CA GLU A 136 -18.86 3.08 8.82
C GLU A 136 -18.11 4.20 8.09
N LYS A 137 -17.22 4.94 8.78
CA LYS A 137 -16.34 5.94 8.17
C LYS A 137 -15.45 5.32 7.09
N ASN A 138 -14.81 4.20 7.39
CA ASN A 138 -13.96 3.49 6.43
C ASN A 138 -14.79 2.98 5.23
N ARG A 139 -15.99 2.44 5.47
CA ARG A 139 -16.91 2.03 4.42
C ARG A 139 -17.28 3.17 3.46
N GLU A 140 -17.51 4.39 3.96
CA GLU A 140 -17.78 5.55 3.10
C GLU A 140 -16.55 5.92 2.24
N HIS A 141 -15.33 5.88 2.77
CA HIS A 141 -14.11 6.07 1.97
C HIS A 141 -13.97 4.99 0.89
N TRP A 142 -14.27 3.71 1.22
CA TRP A 142 -14.29 2.63 0.24
C TRP A 142 -15.32 2.86 -0.87
N LYS A 143 -16.52 3.34 -0.56
CA LYS A 143 -17.54 3.67 -1.56
C LYS A 143 -17.05 4.75 -2.52
N VAL A 144 -16.44 5.81 -2.01
CA VAL A 144 -15.89 6.91 -2.85
C VAL A 144 -14.80 6.36 -3.77
N TYR A 145 -13.89 5.54 -3.23
CA TYR A 145 -12.81 4.91 -4.01
C TYR A 145 -13.37 4.00 -5.10
N LEU A 146 -14.25 3.06 -4.74
CA LEU A 146 -14.83 2.10 -5.68
C LEU A 146 -15.66 2.79 -6.77
N LYS A 147 -16.45 3.80 -6.43
CA LYS A 147 -17.23 4.58 -7.41
C LYS A 147 -16.35 5.21 -8.49
N ARG A 148 -15.12 5.59 -8.15
CA ARG A 148 -14.15 6.12 -9.10
C ARG A 148 -13.43 5.03 -9.89
N VAL A 149 -12.92 4.02 -9.20
CA VAL A 149 -11.99 3.02 -9.78
C VAL A 149 -12.74 1.96 -10.57
N THR A 150 -13.91 1.52 -10.11
CA THR A 150 -14.66 0.41 -10.75
C THR A 150 -14.99 0.64 -12.22
N PRO A 151 -15.52 1.82 -12.66
CA PRO A 151 -15.82 2.01 -14.08
C PRO A 151 -14.54 2.04 -14.94
N ILE A 152 -13.46 2.61 -14.44
CA ILE A 152 -12.18 2.69 -15.15
C ILE A 152 -11.55 1.30 -15.26
N PHE A 153 -11.54 0.54 -14.16
CA PHE A 153 -11.07 -0.84 -14.16
C PHE A 153 -11.93 -1.76 -15.04
N GLY A 154 -13.24 -1.55 -15.02
CA GLY A 154 -14.17 -2.25 -15.91
C GLY A 154 -13.86 -1.98 -17.40
N ALA A 155 -13.66 -0.72 -17.77
CA ALA A 155 -13.29 -0.34 -19.14
C ALA A 155 -11.95 -0.96 -19.56
N TYR A 156 -10.93 -0.85 -18.68
CA TYR A 156 -9.64 -1.49 -18.90
C TYR A 156 -9.77 -3.00 -19.14
N LYS A 157 -10.45 -3.71 -18.23
CA LYS A 157 -10.67 -5.17 -18.34
C LYS A 157 -11.41 -5.52 -19.63
N THR A 158 -12.46 -4.77 -19.98
CA THR A 158 -13.24 -5.01 -21.17
C THR A 158 -12.38 -4.90 -22.43
N ILE A 159 -11.60 -3.84 -22.57
CA ILE A 159 -10.71 -3.65 -23.73
C ILE A 159 -9.66 -4.77 -23.77
N THR A 160 -9.05 -5.10 -22.64
CA THR A 160 -8.00 -6.13 -22.56
C THR A 160 -8.55 -7.52 -22.96
N ILE A 161 -9.72 -7.91 -22.45
CA ILE A 161 -10.33 -9.20 -22.82
C ILE A 161 -10.82 -9.20 -24.27
N SER A 162 -11.25 -8.04 -24.78
CA SER A 162 -11.76 -7.90 -26.17
C SER A 162 -10.64 -7.84 -27.22
N VAL A 163 -9.37 -7.93 -26.86
CA VAL A 163 -8.24 -7.92 -27.82
C VAL A 163 -8.42 -8.98 -28.88
N LEU A 164 -8.88 -10.19 -28.53
CA LEU A 164 -9.16 -11.25 -29.52
C LEU A 164 -10.28 -10.86 -30.47
N ALA A 165 -11.32 -10.19 -30.02
CA ALA A 165 -12.42 -9.72 -30.86
C ALA A 165 -11.94 -8.65 -31.85
N PHE A 166 -11.12 -7.70 -31.39
CA PHE A 166 -10.52 -6.69 -32.27
C PHE A 166 -9.61 -7.33 -33.31
N LEU A 167 -8.83 -8.32 -32.91
CA LEU A 167 -7.96 -9.06 -33.83
C LEU A 167 -8.74 -9.84 -34.86
N LEU A 168 -9.82 -10.53 -34.49
CA LEU A 168 -10.70 -11.23 -35.42
C LEU A 168 -11.32 -10.29 -36.44
N VAL A 169 -11.86 -9.17 -35.98
CA VAL A 169 -12.50 -8.18 -36.88
C VAL A 169 -11.48 -7.60 -37.86
N SER A 170 -10.30 -7.18 -37.38
CA SER A 170 -9.26 -6.60 -38.22
C SER A 170 -8.66 -7.65 -39.17
N GLY A 171 -8.44 -8.89 -38.72
CA GLY A 171 -7.94 -9.97 -39.50
C GLY A 171 -8.91 -10.41 -40.59
N CYS A 172 -10.20 -10.55 -40.28
CA CYS A 172 -11.23 -10.86 -41.31
C CYS A 172 -11.36 -9.73 -42.33
N ALA A 173 -11.25 -8.46 -41.89
CA ALA A 173 -11.26 -7.34 -42.82
C ALA A 173 -10.05 -7.37 -43.78
N LEU A 174 -8.86 -7.67 -43.27
CA LEU A 174 -7.65 -7.81 -44.10
C LEU A 174 -7.77 -8.98 -45.09
N LEU A 175 -8.26 -10.14 -44.63
CA LEU A 175 -8.51 -11.30 -45.52
C LEU A 175 -9.57 -11.02 -46.59
N TYR A 176 -10.57 -10.20 -46.27
CA TYR A 176 -11.56 -9.76 -47.29
C TYR A 176 -10.94 -8.85 -48.35
N LEU A 177 -9.98 -8.01 -47.96
CA LEU A 177 -9.26 -7.13 -48.88
C LEU A 177 -8.22 -7.88 -49.76
N HIS A 178 -7.70 -9.02 -49.25
CA HIS A 178 -6.69 -9.85 -49.90
C HIS A 178 -7.20 -11.30 -50.01
N PRO A 179 -8.18 -11.57 -50.89
CA PRO A 179 -8.77 -12.89 -51.00
C PRO A 179 -7.77 -13.92 -51.58
N GLY A 180 -7.64 -15.06 -50.88
CA GLY A 180 -6.72 -16.12 -51.24
C GLY A 180 -5.29 -16.00 -50.72
N ASP A 181 -5.02 -15.04 -49.88
CA ASP A 181 -3.73 -14.91 -49.18
C ASP A 181 -3.64 -15.92 -48.03
N HIS A 182 -3.01 -17.06 -48.29
CA HIS A 182 -2.81 -18.12 -47.32
C HIS A 182 -1.77 -17.71 -46.24
N GLU A 183 -0.82 -16.84 -46.55
CA GLU A 183 0.18 -16.37 -45.64
C GLU A 183 -0.47 -15.50 -44.57
N LEU A 184 -1.30 -14.55 -44.96
CA LEU A 184 -2.09 -13.71 -44.05
C LEU A 184 -3.02 -14.53 -43.15
N MET A 185 -3.60 -15.63 -43.66
CA MET A 185 -4.44 -16.52 -42.86
C MET A 185 -3.62 -17.23 -41.77
N MET A 186 -2.41 -17.70 -42.11
CA MET A 186 -1.50 -18.33 -41.14
C MET A 186 -1.01 -17.32 -40.08
N GLU A 187 -0.66 -16.11 -40.51
CA GLU A 187 -0.30 -15.02 -39.60
C GLU A 187 -1.43 -14.72 -38.62
N LEU A 188 -2.67 -14.57 -39.08
CA LEU A 188 -3.82 -14.34 -38.23
C LEU A 188 -4.00 -15.45 -37.19
N LEU A 189 -3.83 -16.73 -37.57
CA LEU A 189 -3.88 -17.84 -36.63
C LEU A 189 -2.78 -17.77 -35.60
N MET A 190 -1.56 -17.41 -35.98
CA MET A 190 -0.46 -17.18 -35.04
C MET A 190 -0.78 -16.03 -34.07
N PHE A 191 -1.34 -14.94 -34.58
CA PHE A 191 -1.74 -13.80 -33.70
C PHE A 191 -2.86 -14.16 -32.73
N LEU A 192 -3.81 -15.01 -33.11
CA LEU A 192 -4.88 -15.49 -32.24
C LEU A 192 -4.35 -16.36 -31.10
N ILE A 193 -3.23 -17.07 -31.30
CA ILE A 193 -2.58 -17.89 -30.27
C ILE A 193 -1.66 -17.04 -29.40
N VAL A 194 -0.82 -16.21 -30.02
CA VAL A 194 0.23 -15.44 -29.32
C VAL A 194 -0.28 -14.13 -28.74
N GLY A 195 -1.28 -13.49 -29.37
CA GLY A 195 -1.83 -12.19 -28.92
C GLY A 195 -2.27 -12.16 -27.48
N PRO A 196 -3.02 -13.14 -26.96
CA PRO A 196 -3.38 -13.21 -25.55
C PRO A 196 -2.20 -13.27 -24.59
N ALA A 197 -1.04 -13.77 -25.03
CA ALA A 197 0.16 -13.83 -24.18
C ALA A 197 0.70 -12.44 -23.79
N CYS A 198 0.33 -11.37 -24.53
CA CYS A 198 0.67 -10.00 -24.16
C CYS A 198 -0.13 -9.48 -22.95
N ILE A 199 -1.24 -10.14 -22.60
CA ILE A 199 -2.12 -9.67 -21.51
C ILE A 199 -1.45 -9.84 -20.15
N SER A 200 -0.83 -11.00 -19.89
CA SER A 200 -0.19 -11.29 -18.59
C SER A 200 0.90 -10.27 -18.22
N PRO A 201 1.92 -10.02 -19.06
CA PRO A 201 2.96 -9.06 -18.71
C PRO A 201 2.42 -7.62 -18.58
N LEU A 202 1.37 -7.27 -19.33
CA LEU A 202 0.72 -5.98 -19.14
C LEU A 202 0.03 -5.87 -17.78
N MET A 203 -0.63 -6.95 -17.32
CA MET A 203 -1.25 -7.00 -16.00
C MET A 203 -0.20 -6.85 -14.89
N GLU A 204 0.92 -7.54 -14.98
CA GLU A 204 2.03 -7.44 -14.03
C GLU A 204 2.57 -5.99 -13.94
N LEU A 205 2.71 -5.28 -15.07
CA LEU A 205 3.10 -3.87 -15.07
C LEU A 205 2.09 -2.97 -14.35
N VAL A 206 0.80 -3.24 -14.50
CA VAL A 206 -0.28 -2.48 -13.83
C VAL A 206 -0.27 -2.74 -12.31
N GLU A 207 -0.14 -4.01 -11.90
CA GLU A 207 -0.11 -4.43 -10.50
C GLU A 207 1.09 -3.82 -9.78
N PHE A 208 2.27 -3.91 -10.38
CA PHE A 208 3.47 -3.28 -9.82
C PHE A 208 3.34 -1.77 -9.63
N GLY A 209 2.72 -1.07 -10.56
CA GLY A 209 2.44 0.35 -10.39
C GLY A 209 1.54 0.65 -9.17
N ALA A 210 0.68 -0.29 -8.76
CA ALA A 210 -0.09 -0.21 -7.53
C ALA A 210 0.78 -0.48 -6.29
N ASP A 211 1.66 -1.49 -6.36
CA ASP A 211 2.55 -1.86 -5.26
C ASP A 211 3.62 -0.81 -4.97
N LEU A 212 4.15 -0.15 -5.99
CA LEU A 212 5.04 1.01 -5.81
C LEU A 212 4.38 2.16 -5.03
N ARG A 213 3.09 2.43 -5.29
CA ARG A 213 2.36 3.46 -4.52
C ARG A 213 2.18 3.06 -3.07
N ASN A 214 1.84 1.80 -2.83
CA ASN A 214 1.71 1.25 -1.47
C ASN A 214 3.06 1.31 -0.73
N LEU A 215 4.16 1.01 -1.44
CA LEU A 215 5.50 1.10 -0.90
C LEU A 215 5.84 2.52 -0.46
N ALA A 216 5.54 3.53 -1.28
CA ALA A 216 5.81 4.93 -0.94
C ALA A 216 5.12 5.34 0.39
N VAL A 217 3.83 4.98 0.56
CA VAL A 217 3.10 5.26 1.81
C VAL A 217 3.73 4.56 3.02
N ARG A 218 4.23 3.33 2.84
CA ARG A 218 4.89 2.57 3.91
C ARG A 218 6.26 3.13 4.27
N MET A 219 7.00 3.61 3.27
CA MET A 219 8.28 4.29 3.49
C MET A 219 8.08 5.58 4.28
N ASP A 220 7.06 6.39 3.95
CA ASP A 220 6.73 7.60 4.71
C ASP A 220 6.46 7.29 6.19
N GLN A 221 5.77 6.18 6.50
CA GLN A 221 5.53 5.75 7.89
C GLN A 221 6.83 5.37 8.63
N ILE A 222 7.76 4.70 7.94
CA ILE A 222 9.05 4.34 8.53
C ILE A 222 9.90 5.59 8.73
N ASP A 223 9.90 6.51 7.76
CA ASP A 223 10.63 7.77 7.86
C ASP A 223 10.09 8.67 8.97
N GLU A 224 8.78 8.67 9.22
CA GLU A 224 8.18 9.38 10.35
C GLU A 224 8.79 8.90 11.67
N VAL A 225 8.92 7.58 11.87
CA VAL A 225 9.54 7.02 13.09
C VAL A 225 11.04 7.33 13.16
N LEU A 226 11.76 7.22 12.05
CA LEU A 226 13.20 7.49 11.99
C LEU A 226 13.53 8.97 12.23
N ASN A 227 12.61 9.89 11.95
CA ASN A 227 12.77 11.33 12.19
C ASN A 227 12.38 11.75 13.61
N MET A 228 11.82 10.85 14.45
CA MET A 228 11.56 11.14 15.85
C MET A 228 12.88 11.32 16.61
N GLN A 229 12.93 12.31 17.49
CA GLN A 229 14.13 12.57 18.26
C GLN A 229 14.33 11.49 19.34
N PRO A 230 15.50 10.81 19.38
CA PRO A 230 15.83 9.89 20.46
C PRO A 230 16.01 10.64 21.79
N ILE A 231 15.93 9.90 22.89
CA ILE A 231 16.26 10.45 24.22
C ILE A 231 17.71 10.92 24.20
N SER A 232 17.94 12.16 24.63
CA SER A 232 19.29 12.63 24.85
C SER A 232 19.89 11.89 26.06
N GLU A 233 20.90 11.07 25.81
CA GLU A 233 21.65 10.42 26.89
C GLU A 233 22.49 11.48 27.61
N GLY A 234 22.44 11.49 28.95
CA GLY A 234 23.32 12.30 29.76
C GLY A 234 24.78 11.85 29.59
N THR A 235 25.71 12.79 29.71
CA THR A 235 27.16 12.51 29.61
C THR A 235 27.76 12.02 30.94
N GLU A 236 26.99 12.05 32.01
CA GLU A 236 27.46 11.66 33.36
C GLU A 236 27.20 10.17 33.62
N THR A 237 28.19 9.48 34.08
CA THR A 237 28.08 8.08 34.51
C THR A 237 27.57 8.01 35.92
N ALA A 238 26.56 7.19 36.20
CA ALA A 238 26.07 6.96 37.54
C ALA A 238 27.21 6.46 38.47
N PRO A 239 27.29 6.93 39.71
CA PRO A 239 28.30 6.50 40.65
C PRO A 239 28.22 4.99 40.87
N LYS A 240 29.38 4.32 40.90
CA LYS A 240 29.50 2.89 41.21
C LYS A 240 29.40 2.70 42.74
N GLY A 241 28.19 2.54 43.26
CA GLY A 241 27.93 2.29 44.67
C GLY A 241 26.49 2.63 45.03
N GLY A 242 26.00 2.25 46.20
CA GLY A 242 24.67 2.62 46.66
C GLY A 242 24.54 4.15 46.67
N ALA A 243 23.64 4.67 45.85
CA ALA A 243 23.35 6.10 45.77
C ALA A 243 21.93 6.35 46.27
N GLU A 244 21.77 7.39 47.08
CA GLU A 244 20.46 7.89 47.46
C GLU A 244 19.87 8.68 46.30
N ILE A 245 18.61 8.36 45.91
CA ILE A 245 17.88 9.11 44.88
C ILE A 245 16.91 10.06 45.56
N VAL A 246 17.14 11.35 45.41
CA VAL A 246 16.29 12.41 45.97
C VAL A 246 15.60 13.17 44.85
N PHE A 247 14.26 13.17 44.86
CA PHE A 247 13.44 14.00 43.98
C PHE A 247 13.05 15.29 44.70
N GLN A 248 13.46 16.45 44.19
CA GLN A 248 13.09 17.77 44.69
C GLN A 248 12.40 18.55 43.59
N ASP A 249 11.15 18.94 43.80
CA ASP A 249 10.35 19.78 42.88
C ASP A 249 10.41 19.28 41.43
N VAL A 250 10.24 17.97 41.22
CA VAL A 250 10.28 17.35 39.91
C VAL A 250 8.88 17.29 39.30
N SER A 251 8.69 18.00 38.20
CA SER A 251 7.48 17.92 37.39
C SER A 251 7.79 17.15 36.09
N PHE A 252 6.99 16.12 35.76
CA PHE A 252 7.14 15.32 34.56
C PHE A 252 5.80 15.12 33.84
N SER A 253 5.79 15.31 32.56
CA SER A 253 4.63 14.96 31.72
C SER A 253 5.08 14.35 30.42
N TYR A 254 4.33 13.35 29.93
CA TYR A 254 4.49 12.85 28.57
C TYR A 254 3.87 13.83 27.56
N GLN A 255 4.69 14.51 26.75
CA GLN A 255 4.24 15.57 25.83
C GLN A 255 3.32 15.11 24.70
N ASN A 256 3.27 13.83 24.38
CA ASN A 256 2.53 13.27 23.24
C ASN A 256 1.24 12.52 23.61
N ALA A 257 0.73 12.66 24.81
CA ALA A 257 -0.59 12.12 25.12
C ALA A 257 -1.66 12.94 24.38
N ALA A 258 -2.26 12.39 23.34
CA ALA A 258 -3.37 12.99 22.63
C ALA A 258 -4.62 13.22 23.51
N ASP A 259 -4.65 12.58 24.68
CA ASP A 259 -5.69 12.72 25.69
C ASP A 259 -5.19 13.62 26.83
N PRO A 260 -5.86 14.75 27.11
CA PRO A 260 -5.53 15.62 28.23
C PRO A 260 -5.54 14.92 29.59
N LEU A 261 -6.33 13.84 29.72
CA LEU A 261 -6.41 13.02 30.96
C LEU A 261 -5.20 12.06 31.12
N ARG A 262 -4.44 11.79 30.05
CA ARG A 262 -3.20 11.02 30.09
C ARG A 262 -1.94 11.86 30.28
N ARG A 263 -2.06 13.17 30.46
CA ARG A 263 -0.99 14.01 30.99
C ARG A 263 -0.87 13.75 32.50
N MET A 264 -0.29 12.62 32.87
CA MET A 264 0.15 12.45 34.25
C MET A 264 1.28 13.43 34.47
N ALA A 265 0.96 14.56 35.09
CA ALA A 265 1.95 15.42 35.74
C ALA A 265 2.28 14.77 37.07
N LEU A 266 3.49 14.26 37.21
CA LEU A 266 4.02 13.84 38.48
C LEU A 266 4.69 15.07 39.09
N ASP A 267 4.08 15.63 40.14
CA ASP A 267 4.66 16.73 40.91
C ASP A 267 5.15 16.15 42.25
N LEU A 268 6.45 15.98 42.37
CA LEU A 268 7.09 15.34 43.51
C LEU A 268 7.86 16.41 44.28
N SER A 269 7.37 16.81 45.46
CA SER A 269 8.04 17.81 46.25
C SER A 269 9.28 17.28 46.99
N LEU A 270 9.25 16.08 47.56
CA LEU A 270 10.41 15.37 48.12
C LEU A 270 10.11 13.88 48.28
N ILE A 271 10.88 12.99 47.60
CA ILE A 271 10.83 11.55 47.83
C ILE A 271 12.26 11.02 47.96
N HIS A 272 12.52 10.28 49.03
CA HIS A 272 13.75 9.50 49.24
C HIS A 272 13.47 8.04 48.87
N ILE A 273 14.26 7.46 47.98
CA ILE A 273 14.22 6.05 47.63
C ILE A 273 15.60 5.43 47.86
#